data_be10dd2927c70323fad57d786bb1ad7c
#
_entry.id   be10dd2927c70323fad57d786bb1ad7c
#
_cell.length_a   1.000
_cell.length_b   1.000
_cell.length_c   1.000
_cell.angle_alpha   90.00
_cell.angle_beta   90.00
_cell.angle_gamma   90.00
#
_symmetry.space_group_name_H-M   'P 1'
#
loop_
_entity.id
_entity.type
_entity.pdbx_description
1 polymer ?
#
loop_
_entity_poly.entity_id
_entity_poly.type
_entity_poly.pdbx_seq_one_letter_code
_entity_poly.pdbx_strand_id
1 'polypeptide(L)'
;MLNTKQAPIETEGIDVRDVVVNEIYRTKKYHLFSLLEGNRKVNKIHQSRLRDAIAKMDLSESNPILVNEHFQIIDGQHRFEVCKELNKPIHYIQKKGYGLKEVQMLNANMKNWRLEDYVDGYCDMGKEEYLYLRSYIAQFKLGMTNSVQILSSMSGDKANSVMDGTMTLPNKGRGQTIGGWVAQLEPLYSGVKRRSFINALIKLYSNRQFDFKQLMAKLSYQQTKLVDCTDTKGYLTLFEEIYNFKERGEKLRFF
;
A
#
# COMPACT_ATOMS: atom_id res chain seq x y z
N MET A 1 -18.87 -11.53 32.84
CA MET A 1 -17.80 -12.51 33.08
C MET A 1 -18.13 -13.77 32.27
N LEU A 2 -17.61 -13.87 31.08
CA LEU A 2 -17.72 -15.10 30.26
C LEU A 2 -16.29 -15.64 30.11
N ASN A 3 -16.03 -16.66 30.89
CA ASN A 3 -14.77 -17.40 30.95
C ASN A 3 -14.77 -18.44 29.85
N THR A 4 -14.35 -18.07 28.62
CA THR A 4 -14.11 -19.04 27.56
C THR A 4 -12.75 -19.72 27.79
N LYS A 5 -12.76 -20.79 28.57
CA LYS A 5 -11.69 -21.78 28.52
C LYS A 5 -11.65 -22.36 27.11
N GLN A 6 -10.66 -21.98 26.32
CA GLN A 6 -10.30 -22.73 25.12
C GLN A 6 -9.95 -24.15 25.55
N ALA A 7 -10.64 -25.14 24.99
CA ALA A 7 -10.28 -26.53 25.13
C ALA A 7 -8.84 -26.74 24.65
N PRO A 8 -8.03 -27.61 25.28
CA PRO A 8 -6.72 -27.98 24.77
C PRO A 8 -6.88 -28.55 23.35
N ILE A 9 -6.07 -28.06 22.43
CA ILE A 9 -5.93 -28.69 21.12
C ILE A 9 -5.41 -30.10 21.37
N GLU A 10 -6.23 -31.11 21.10
CA GLU A 10 -5.80 -32.51 21.13
C GLU A 10 -4.69 -32.67 20.10
N THR A 11 -3.48 -32.94 20.58
CA THR A 11 -2.29 -33.23 19.77
C THR A 11 -2.29 -34.72 19.36
N GLU A 12 -3.39 -35.18 18.76
CA GLU A 12 -3.40 -36.49 18.09
C GLU A 12 -2.60 -36.36 16.79
N GLY A 13 -1.40 -36.93 16.77
CA GLY A 13 -0.62 -37.11 15.54
C GLY A 13 0.78 -36.51 15.49
N ILE A 14 1.37 -36.10 16.63
CA ILE A 14 2.80 -35.76 16.63
C ILE A 14 3.59 -37.08 16.49
N ASP A 15 4.22 -37.29 15.33
CA ASP A 15 5.15 -38.37 15.15
C ASP A 15 6.30 -38.23 16.17
N VAL A 16 6.55 -39.25 17.00
CA VAL A 16 7.63 -39.27 17.99
C VAL A 16 9.04 -39.01 17.40
N ARG A 17 9.15 -38.86 16.08
CA ARG A 17 10.37 -38.49 15.37
C ARG A 17 10.56 -36.95 15.22
N ASP A 18 9.57 -36.13 15.59
CA ASP A 18 9.70 -34.69 15.58
C ASP A 18 10.68 -34.23 16.65
N VAL A 19 11.64 -33.39 16.25
CA VAL A 19 12.67 -32.85 17.13
C VAL A 19 12.60 -31.33 17.17
N VAL A 20 12.91 -30.73 18.32
CA VAL A 20 13.08 -29.28 18.43
C VAL A 20 14.31 -28.86 17.65
N VAL A 21 14.09 -28.09 16.57
CA VAL A 21 15.18 -27.63 15.68
C VAL A 21 15.75 -26.27 16.11
N ASN A 22 14.93 -25.42 16.75
CA ASN A 22 15.30 -24.09 17.20
C ASN A 22 14.74 -23.80 18.57
N GLU A 23 15.53 -23.11 19.39
CA GLU A 23 15.10 -22.49 20.64
C GLU A 23 15.03 -20.99 20.48
N ILE A 24 13.97 -20.36 21.00
CA ILE A 24 13.83 -18.91 21.04
C ILE A 24 14.28 -18.43 22.41
N TYR A 25 15.30 -17.61 22.42
CA TYR A 25 15.82 -16.99 23.64
C TYR A 25 15.27 -15.57 23.80
N ARG A 26 15.14 -15.11 25.06
CA ARG A 26 14.65 -13.77 25.41
C ARG A 26 15.64 -13.06 26.32
N THR A 27 16.00 -11.80 25.99
CA THR A 27 16.93 -11.02 26.80
C THR A 27 16.73 -9.51 26.65
N LYS A 28 17.21 -8.74 27.65
CA LYS A 28 17.42 -7.29 27.56
C LYS A 28 18.90 -6.90 27.55
N LYS A 29 19.81 -7.87 27.47
CA LYS A 29 21.25 -7.63 27.43
C LYS A 29 21.70 -7.18 26.03
N TYR A 30 21.30 -5.98 25.60
CA TYR A 30 21.56 -5.48 24.24
C TYR A 30 23.05 -5.40 23.91
N HIS A 31 23.91 -5.20 24.90
CA HIS A 31 25.36 -5.11 24.73
C HIS A 31 26.04 -6.39 24.24
N LEU A 32 25.35 -7.53 24.32
CA LEU A 32 25.86 -8.79 23.79
C LEU A 32 25.80 -8.84 22.25
N PHE A 33 24.96 -8.03 21.63
CA PHE A 33 24.69 -8.09 20.19
C PHE A 33 25.50 -7.04 19.44
N SER A 34 25.94 -7.42 18.24
CA SER A 34 26.60 -6.52 17.30
C SER A 34 26.00 -6.64 15.91
N LEU A 35 26.14 -5.58 15.11
CA LEU A 35 25.78 -5.64 13.71
C LEU A 35 26.86 -6.37 12.92
N LEU A 36 26.43 -7.23 12.00
CA LEU A 36 27.36 -7.89 11.08
C LEU A 36 27.91 -6.87 10.09
N GLU A 37 29.23 -6.82 9.90
CA GLU A 37 29.88 -5.97 8.92
C GLU A 37 29.43 -6.35 7.49
N GLY A 38 29.17 -5.33 6.65
CA GLY A 38 28.63 -5.55 5.30
C GLY A 38 27.10 -5.71 5.23
N ASN A 39 26.41 -5.80 6.35
CA ASN A 39 24.93 -5.78 6.35
C ASN A 39 24.40 -4.39 5.97
N ARG A 40 23.13 -4.29 5.58
CA ARG A 40 22.49 -3.03 5.14
C ARG A 40 22.54 -2.00 6.27
N LYS A 41 22.71 -0.72 5.89
CA LYS A 41 22.55 0.38 6.85
C LYS A 41 21.09 0.46 7.32
N VAL A 42 20.89 0.79 8.60
CA VAL A 42 19.56 0.96 9.19
C VAL A 42 18.85 2.14 8.52
N ASN A 43 17.66 1.90 7.96
CA ASN A 43 16.83 2.93 7.35
C ASN A 43 15.92 3.56 8.41
N LYS A 44 16.12 4.85 8.70
CA LYS A 44 15.36 5.59 9.73
C LYS A 44 13.86 5.64 9.50
N ILE A 45 13.40 5.75 8.24
CA ILE A 45 11.97 5.79 7.91
C ILE A 45 11.33 4.43 8.19
N HIS A 46 12.00 3.35 7.79
CA HIS A 46 11.54 1.99 8.08
C HIS A 46 11.53 1.70 9.59
N GLN A 47 12.56 2.16 10.30
CA GLN A 47 12.67 2.03 11.76
C GLN A 47 11.51 2.73 12.49
N SER A 48 11.13 3.97 12.06
CA SER A 48 9.99 4.69 12.65
C SER A 48 8.67 3.93 12.50
N ARG A 49 8.38 3.42 11.30
CA ARG A 49 7.16 2.62 11.05
C ARG A 49 7.14 1.33 11.87
N LEU A 50 8.27 0.66 11.97
CA LEU A 50 8.43 -0.56 12.74
C LEU A 50 8.27 -0.30 14.26
N ARG A 51 8.78 0.84 14.76
CA ARG A 51 8.59 1.28 16.14
C ARG A 51 7.11 1.44 16.49
N ASP A 52 6.35 2.12 15.60
CA ASP A 52 4.92 2.33 15.81
C ASP A 52 4.15 0.99 15.79
N ALA A 53 4.55 0.07 14.92
CA ALA A 53 3.97 -1.27 14.86
C ALA A 53 4.27 -2.09 16.14
N ILE A 54 5.52 -2.14 16.60
CA ILE A 54 5.93 -2.85 17.83
C ILE A 54 5.32 -2.22 19.08
N ALA A 55 5.12 -0.90 19.10
CA ALA A 55 4.45 -0.20 20.20
C ALA A 55 2.97 -0.59 20.29
N LYS A 56 2.30 -0.77 19.15
CA LYS A 56 0.87 -1.18 19.07
C LYS A 56 0.69 -2.68 19.37
N MET A 57 1.50 -3.52 18.75
CA MET A 57 1.42 -4.97 18.86
C MET A 57 2.81 -5.57 18.77
N ASP A 58 3.31 -6.11 19.89
CA ASP A 58 4.64 -6.70 19.96
C ASP A 58 4.61 -8.15 19.48
N LEU A 59 4.98 -8.36 18.24
CA LEU A 59 5.12 -9.68 17.63
C LEU A 59 6.59 -10.18 17.62
N SER A 60 7.46 -9.63 18.46
CA SER A 60 8.90 -9.95 18.47
C SER A 60 9.19 -11.41 18.84
N GLU A 61 8.32 -12.04 19.62
CA GLU A 61 8.42 -13.47 19.95
C GLU A 61 8.12 -14.35 18.73
N SER A 62 7.07 -14.01 17.97
CA SER A 62 6.71 -14.76 16.75
C SER A 62 7.66 -14.48 15.58
N ASN A 63 8.42 -13.39 15.65
CA ASN A 63 9.40 -13.00 14.64
C ASN A 63 10.74 -12.63 15.30
N PRO A 64 11.45 -13.61 15.87
CA PRO A 64 12.72 -13.40 16.55
C PRO A 64 13.81 -12.90 15.60
N ILE A 65 14.82 -12.21 16.13
CA ILE A 65 16.01 -11.87 15.35
C ILE A 65 16.87 -13.13 15.19
N LEU A 66 17.61 -13.20 14.09
CA LEU A 66 18.54 -14.29 13.83
C LEU A 66 19.96 -13.81 14.09
N VAL A 67 20.72 -14.55 14.89
CA VAL A 67 22.11 -14.24 15.21
C VAL A 67 23.02 -15.44 15.00
N ASN A 68 24.32 -15.20 14.80
CA ASN A 68 25.32 -16.26 14.78
C ASN A 68 25.87 -16.60 16.17
N GLU A 69 26.84 -17.48 16.26
CA GLU A 69 27.50 -17.89 17.53
C GLU A 69 28.22 -16.74 18.24
N HIS A 70 28.53 -15.64 17.56
CA HIS A 70 29.18 -14.44 18.10
C HIS A 70 28.16 -13.33 18.43
N PHE A 71 26.86 -13.63 18.45
CA PHE A 71 25.77 -12.66 18.62
C PHE A 71 25.76 -11.54 17.57
N GLN A 72 26.36 -11.79 16.41
CA GLN A 72 26.24 -10.86 15.27
C GLN A 72 24.88 -11.05 14.60
N ILE A 73 24.17 -9.95 14.36
CA ILE A 73 22.81 -9.97 13.84
C ILE A 73 22.83 -10.27 12.34
N ILE A 74 22.30 -11.44 11.98
CA ILE A 74 22.14 -11.93 10.61
C ILE A 74 20.87 -11.36 9.98
N ASP A 75 19.73 -11.44 10.70
CA ASP A 75 18.47 -10.80 10.30
C ASP A 75 17.78 -10.13 11.49
N GLY A 76 17.01 -9.08 11.19
CA GLY A 76 16.23 -8.36 12.19
C GLY A 76 16.93 -7.17 12.83
N GLN A 77 17.98 -6.59 12.24
CA GLN A 77 18.69 -5.44 12.79
C GLN A 77 17.77 -4.24 13.11
N HIS A 78 16.75 -3.95 12.28
CA HIS A 78 15.79 -2.90 12.56
C HIS A 78 14.92 -3.23 13.79
N ARG A 79 14.51 -4.51 13.96
CA ARG A 79 13.79 -4.98 15.15
C ARG A 79 14.63 -4.85 16.41
N PHE A 80 15.90 -5.21 16.31
CA PHE A 80 16.86 -5.05 17.42
C PHE A 80 16.96 -3.61 17.89
N GLU A 81 17.21 -2.66 16.97
CA GLU A 81 17.34 -1.24 17.32
C GLU A 81 16.04 -0.67 17.89
N VAL A 82 14.89 -1.04 17.35
CA VAL A 82 13.58 -0.60 17.87
C VAL A 82 13.30 -1.18 19.25
N CYS A 83 13.56 -2.47 19.48
CA CYS A 83 13.38 -3.08 20.80
C CYS A 83 14.30 -2.44 21.85
N LYS A 84 15.54 -2.13 21.48
CA LYS A 84 16.50 -1.41 22.32
C LYS A 84 16.01 0.00 22.66
N GLU A 85 15.54 0.77 21.66
CA GLU A 85 14.98 2.11 21.83
C GLU A 85 13.76 2.11 22.76
N LEU A 86 12.86 1.13 22.62
CA LEU A 86 11.65 0.98 23.42
C LEU A 86 11.88 0.26 24.76
N ASN A 87 13.12 -0.10 25.10
CA ASN A 87 13.47 -0.89 26.28
C ASN A 87 12.66 -2.21 26.39
N LYS A 88 12.33 -2.83 25.25
CA LYS A 88 11.62 -4.10 25.17
C LYS A 88 12.59 -5.27 25.08
N PRO A 89 12.24 -6.47 25.59
CA PRO A 89 13.08 -7.64 25.44
C PRO A 89 13.25 -7.99 23.95
N ILE A 90 14.42 -8.55 23.63
CA ILE A 90 14.72 -9.11 22.31
C ILE A 90 14.44 -10.61 22.38
N HIS A 91 13.74 -11.13 21.37
CA HIS A 91 13.62 -12.55 21.13
C HIS A 91 14.57 -12.91 19.98
N TYR A 92 15.38 -13.97 20.14
CA TYR A 92 16.37 -14.34 19.14
C TYR A 92 16.54 -15.85 19.00
N ILE A 93 16.98 -16.27 17.81
CA ILE A 93 17.41 -17.62 17.48
C ILE A 93 18.89 -17.56 17.14
N GLN A 94 19.69 -18.49 17.68
CA GLN A 94 21.10 -18.60 17.38
C GLN A 94 21.39 -19.70 16.37
N LYS A 95 22.15 -19.38 15.31
CA LYS A 95 22.58 -20.30 14.27
C LYS A 95 24.09 -20.23 14.06
N LYS A 96 24.76 -21.33 14.28
CA LYS A 96 26.22 -21.45 14.11
C LYS A 96 26.59 -21.41 12.62
N GLY A 97 27.68 -20.67 12.30
CA GLY A 97 28.24 -20.60 10.95
C GLY A 97 27.52 -19.65 10.00
N TYR A 98 26.53 -18.88 10.47
CA TYR A 98 25.84 -17.91 9.63
C TYR A 98 26.64 -16.58 9.55
N GLY A 99 26.72 -16.05 8.32
CA GLY A 99 27.44 -14.81 8.01
C GLY A 99 26.74 -13.98 6.93
N LEU A 100 27.52 -13.17 6.22
CA LEU A 100 26.99 -12.25 5.19
C LEU A 100 26.30 -12.97 4.03
N LYS A 101 26.76 -14.16 3.66
CA LYS A 101 26.17 -14.97 2.59
C LYS A 101 24.72 -15.36 2.95
N GLU A 102 24.48 -15.80 4.17
CA GLU A 102 23.17 -16.17 4.65
C GLU A 102 22.24 -14.95 4.76
N VAL A 103 22.78 -13.78 5.19
CA VAL A 103 22.05 -12.50 5.16
C VAL A 103 21.56 -12.19 3.73
N GLN A 104 22.44 -12.33 2.74
CA GLN A 104 22.09 -12.06 1.33
C GLN A 104 21.03 -13.03 0.82
N MET A 105 21.16 -14.33 1.11
CA MET A 105 20.20 -15.36 0.69
C MET A 105 18.82 -15.16 1.32
N LEU A 106 18.74 -14.86 2.62
CA LEU A 106 17.48 -14.59 3.32
C LEU A 106 16.77 -13.34 2.75
N ASN A 107 17.53 -12.30 2.46
CA ASN A 107 16.96 -11.05 1.93
C ASN A 107 16.62 -11.10 0.43
N ALA A 108 17.30 -11.91 -0.38
CA ALA A 108 17.06 -12.02 -1.81
C ALA A 108 15.65 -12.55 -2.15
N ASN A 109 15.09 -13.37 -1.27
CA ASN A 109 13.80 -14.02 -1.47
C ASN A 109 12.64 -13.33 -0.74
N MET A 110 12.89 -12.25 0.01
CA MET A 110 11.84 -11.51 0.71
C MET A 110 11.09 -10.59 -0.25
N LYS A 111 9.86 -10.97 -0.61
CA LYS A 111 8.95 -10.12 -1.36
C LYS A 111 8.10 -9.30 -0.38
N ASN A 112 8.24 -7.99 -0.41
CA ASN A 112 7.34 -7.11 0.36
C ASN A 112 5.92 -7.20 -0.22
N TRP A 113 4.93 -7.22 0.66
CA TRP A 113 3.53 -7.15 0.26
C TRP A 113 3.26 -5.86 -0.51
N ARG A 114 2.57 -5.98 -1.64
CA ARG A 114 2.05 -4.87 -2.42
C ARG A 114 0.64 -4.54 -1.94
N LEU A 115 0.11 -3.38 -2.32
CA LEU A 115 -1.27 -3.02 -1.97
C LEU A 115 -2.29 -4.04 -2.46
N GLU A 116 -2.03 -4.65 -3.62
CA GLU A 116 -2.84 -5.72 -4.19
C GLU A 116 -2.94 -6.93 -3.25
N ASP A 117 -1.83 -7.36 -2.64
CA ASP A 117 -1.80 -8.51 -1.73
C ASP A 117 -2.68 -8.26 -0.48
N TYR A 118 -2.69 -7.03 0.04
CA TYR A 118 -3.57 -6.63 1.15
C TYR A 118 -5.05 -6.63 0.71
N VAL A 119 -5.34 -6.08 -0.46
CA VAL A 119 -6.71 -6.04 -1.00
C VAL A 119 -7.24 -7.44 -1.20
N ASP A 120 -6.45 -8.35 -1.79
CA ASP A 120 -6.85 -9.74 -2.00
C ASP A 120 -7.15 -10.44 -0.66
N GLY A 121 -6.26 -10.31 0.34
CA GLY A 121 -6.49 -10.88 1.66
C GLY A 121 -7.78 -10.37 2.34
N TYR A 122 -8.06 -9.06 2.24
CA TYR A 122 -9.32 -8.53 2.79
C TYR A 122 -10.56 -8.89 1.96
N CYS A 123 -10.40 -9.12 0.66
CA CYS A 123 -11.47 -9.69 -0.17
C CYS A 123 -11.81 -11.12 0.24
N ASP A 124 -10.79 -11.95 0.54
CA ASP A 124 -10.99 -13.33 1.01
C ASP A 124 -11.69 -13.36 2.39
N MET A 125 -11.48 -12.32 3.20
CA MET A 125 -12.20 -12.10 4.47
C MET A 125 -13.63 -11.56 4.27
N GLY A 126 -14.08 -11.32 3.03
CA GLY A 126 -15.41 -10.84 2.71
C GLY A 126 -15.65 -9.35 2.99
N LYS A 127 -14.60 -8.52 3.15
CA LYS A 127 -14.80 -7.07 3.39
C LYS A 127 -15.38 -6.36 2.17
N GLU A 128 -16.59 -5.83 2.29
CA GLU A 128 -17.38 -5.24 1.20
C GLU A 128 -16.65 -4.12 0.44
N GLU A 129 -15.95 -3.22 1.14
CA GLU A 129 -15.24 -2.09 0.51
C GLU A 129 -14.09 -2.59 -0.37
N TYR A 130 -13.43 -3.68 0.00
CA TYR A 130 -12.35 -4.29 -0.77
C TYR A 130 -12.88 -5.09 -1.96
N LEU A 131 -13.99 -5.80 -1.79
CA LEU A 131 -14.69 -6.46 -2.89
C LEU A 131 -15.15 -5.44 -3.94
N TYR A 132 -15.70 -4.30 -3.48
CA TYR A 132 -16.09 -3.21 -4.38
C TYR A 132 -14.87 -2.63 -5.12
N LEU A 133 -13.77 -2.34 -4.42
CA LEU A 133 -12.55 -1.83 -5.04
C LEU A 133 -12.03 -2.78 -6.12
N ARG A 134 -11.97 -4.09 -5.82
CA ARG A 134 -11.52 -5.11 -6.78
C ARG A 134 -12.42 -5.16 -8.01
N SER A 135 -13.75 -5.14 -7.84
CA SER A 135 -14.71 -5.12 -8.94
C SER A 135 -14.61 -3.84 -9.78
N TYR A 136 -14.41 -2.68 -9.14
CA TYR A 136 -14.21 -1.39 -9.80
C TYR A 136 -12.96 -1.36 -10.67
N ILE A 137 -11.83 -1.88 -10.14
CA ILE A 137 -10.57 -2.01 -10.89
C ILE A 137 -10.76 -2.89 -12.13
N ALA A 138 -11.44 -4.03 -11.98
CA ALA A 138 -11.73 -4.96 -13.07
C ALA A 138 -12.64 -4.33 -14.14
N GLN A 139 -13.68 -3.61 -13.71
CA GLN A 139 -14.67 -2.97 -14.59
C GLN A 139 -14.02 -1.88 -15.47
N PHE A 140 -13.24 -0.98 -14.88
CA PHE A 140 -12.69 0.19 -15.57
C PHE A 140 -11.22 0.04 -15.97
N LYS A 141 -10.59 -1.10 -15.66
CA LYS A 141 -9.17 -1.40 -15.94
C LYS A 141 -8.22 -0.29 -15.44
N LEU A 142 -8.59 0.33 -14.32
CA LEU A 142 -7.79 1.33 -13.62
C LEU A 142 -6.82 0.67 -12.65
N GLY A 143 -5.63 1.25 -12.49
CA GLY A 143 -4.68 0.77 -11.49
C GLY A 143 -5.16 1.04 -10.06
N MET A 144 -4.64 0.27 -9.10
CA MET A 144 -4.97 0.34 -7.66
C MET A 144 -4.95 1.78 -7.13
N THR A 145 -3.86 2.50 -7.33
CA THR A 145 -3.67 3.86 -6.81
C THR A 145 -4.73 4.83 -7.35
N ASN A 146 -5.04 4.77 -8.64
CA ASN A 146 -6.06 5.63 -9.26
C ASN A 146 -7.46 5.29 -8.75
N SER A 147 -7.77 4.01 -8.62
CA SER A 147 -9.07 3.55 -8.12
C SER A 147 -9.32 4.01 -6.69
N VAL A 148 -8.33 3.81 -5.79
CA VAL A 148 -8.38 4.32 -4.42
C VAL A 148 -8.51 5.84 -4.40
N GLN A 149 -7.78 6.56 -5.28
CA GLN A 149 -7.85 8.02 -5.39
C GLN A 149 -9.25 8.51 -5.78
N ILE A 150 -9.89 7.86 -6.73
CA ILE A 150 -11.22 8.21 -7.19
C ILE A 150 -12.29 7.90 -6.14
N LEU A 151 -12.21 6.76 -5.47
CA LEU A 151 -13.26 6.24 -4.60
C LEU A 151 -13.19 6.76 -3.16
N SER A 152 -11.98 7.06 -2.64
CA SER A 152 -11.79 7.51 -1.26
C SER A 152 -12.07 9.00 -1.08
N SER A 153 -12.15 9.48 0.17
CA SER A 153 -12.22 10.91 0.50
C SER A 153 -10.95 11.66 0.04
N MET A 154 -11.04 12.97 -0.09
CA MET A 154 -9.91 13.83 -0.50
C MET A 154 -8.79 13.91 0.56
N SER A 155 -9.11 13.65 1.82
CA SER A 155 -8.20 13.71 2.98
C SER A 155 -7.86 12.32 3.54
N GLY A 156 -6.68 12.20 4.16
CA GLY A 156 -6.26 11.02 4.90
C GLY A 156 -5.17 10.18 4.21
N ASP A 157 -4.54 9.30 4.99
CA ASP A 157 -3.53 8.36 4.52
C ASP A 157 -4.20 7.13 3.89
N LYS A 158 -4.36 7.20 2.57
CA LYS A 158 -5.08 6.20 1.79
C LYS A 158 -4.34 4.86 1.72
N ALA A 159 -3.02 4.88 1.67
CA ALA A 159 -2.23 3.66 1.55
C ALA A 159 -2.27 2.85 2.86
N ASN A 160 -2.11 3.52 4.01
CA ASN A 160 -2.17 2.86 5.30
C ASN A 160 -3.58 2.30 5.57
N SER A 161 -4.65 3.04 5.24
CA SER A 161 -6.01 2.52 5.43
C SER A 161 -6.32 1.29 4.57
N VAL A 162 -5.70 1.16 3.40
CA VAL A 162 -5.78 -0.07 2.59
C VAL A 162 -5.05 -1.22 3.27
N MET A 163 -3.84 -0.97 3.82
CA MET A 163 -3.00 -2.00 4.43
C MET A 163 -3.53 -2.49 5.78
N ASP A 164 -4.15 -1.61 6.58
CA ASP A 164 -4.63 -1.95 7.93
C ASP A 164 -6.11 -2.39 7.98
N GLY A 165 -6.75 -2.48 6.83
CA GLY A 165 -8.12 -2.99 6.73
C GLY A 165 -9.21 -2.00 7.13
N THR A 166 -8.90 -0.71 7.25
CA THR A 166 -9.83 0.37 7.66
C THR A 166 -10.31 1.22 6.49
N MET A 167 -10.01 0.82 5.25
CA MET A 167 -10.38 1.55 4.05
C MET A 167 -11.89 1.77 3.96
N THR A 168 -12.27 3.01 3.60
CA THR A 168 -13.64 3.39 3.25
C THR A 168 -13.70 4.01 1.87
N LEU A 169 -14.77 3.75 1.13
CA LEU A 169 -14.99 4.23 -0.24
C LEU A 169 -16.31 5.02 -0.34
N PRO A 170 -16.36 6.24 0.24
CA PRO A 170 -17.60 7.01 0.31
C PRO A 170 -18.05 7.54 -1.06
N ASN A 171 -17.20 7.51 -2.06
CA ASN A 171 -17.45 8.17 -3.35
C ASN A 171 -17.74 7.16 -4.49
N LYS A 172 -18.51 6.10 -4.21
CA LYS A 172 -18.86 5.07 -5.22
C LYS A 172 -19.56 5.65 -6.45
N GLY A 173 -20.49 6.62 -6.26
CA GLY A 173 -21.17 7.31 -7.35
C GLY A 173 -20.22 8.12 -8.24
N ARG A 174 -19.31 8.93 -7.62
CA ARG A 174 -18.23 9.62 -8.33
C ARG A 174 -17.36 8.62 -9.10
N GLY A 175 -17.08 7.48 -8.49
CA GLY A 175 -16.31 6.42 -9.10
C GLY A 175 -16.93 5.94 -10.41
N GLN A 176 -18.19 5.58 -10.41
CA GLN A 176 -18.89 5.11 -11.61
C GLN A 176 -18.88 6.18 -12.72
N THR A 177 -19.12 7.44 -12.37
CA THR A 177 -19.08 8.55 -13.33
C THR A 177 -17.70 8.73 -13.95
N ILE A 178 -16.64 8.87 -13.12
CA ILE A 178 -15.26 9.08 -13.60
C ILE A 178 -14.74 7.85 -14.36
N GLY A 179 -15.04 6.64 -13.88
CA GLY A 179 -14.69 5.41 -14.60
C GLY A 179 -15.32 5.36 -16.00
N GLY A 180 -16.60 5.77 -16.12
CA GLY A 180 -17.28 5.93 -17.39
C GLY A 180 -16.66 6.98 -18.30
N TRP A 181 -16.20 8.10 -17.75
CA TRP A 181 -15.47 9.15 -18.49
C TRP A 181 -14.13 8.63 -19.03
N VAL A 182 -13.38 7.92 -18.19
CA VAL A 182 -12.10 7.32 -18.61
C VAL A 182 -12.32 6.33 -19.75
N ALA A 183 -13.31 5.47 -19.65
CA ALA A 183 -13.61 4.50 -20.71
C ALA A 183 -13.97 5.17 -22.04
N GLN A 184 -14.67 6.31 -22.03
CA GLN A 184 -15.00 7.08 -23.22
C GLN A 184 -13.82 7.88 -23.79
N LEU A 185 -12.89 8.31 -22.94
CA LEU A 185 -11.70 9.07 -23.35
C LEU A 185 -10.53 8.16 -23.79
N GLU A 186 -10.50 6.89 -23.34
CA GLU A 186 -9.40 5.95 -23.63
C GLU A 186 -9.14 5.75 -25.14
N PRO A 187 -10.16 5.68 -26.02
CA PRO A 187 -9.93 5.61 -27.48
C PRO A 187 -9.33 6.87 -28.08
N LEU A 188 -9.48 8.02 -27.42
CA LEU A 188 -9.02 9.34 -27.91
C LEU A 188 -7.63 9.70 -27.37
N TYR A 189 -7.22 9.13 -26.23
CA TYR A 189 -5.98 9.49 -25.59
C TYR A 189 -5.44 8.35 -24.72
N SER A 190 -4.25 7.87 -25.03
CA SER A 190 -3.61 6.75 -24.32
C SER A 190 -3.19 7.08 -22.89
N GLY A 191 -3.01 8.37 -22.56
CA GLY A 191 -2.58 8.85 -21.23
C GLY A 191 -3.71 8.99 -20.21
N VAL A 192 -4.93 8.54 -20.48
CA VAL A 192 -6.12 8.71 -19.61
C VAL A 192 -5.93 8.12 -18.20
N LYS A 193 -5.04 7.13 -18.03
CA LYS A 193 -4.75 6.47 -16.75
C LYS A 193 -3.59 7.10 -15.99
N ARG A 194 -3.03 8.21 -16.46
CA ARG A 194 -2.01 8.96 -15.73
C ARG A 194 -2.65 9.58 -14.47
N ARG A 195 -1.92 9.54 -13.36
CA ARG A 195 -2.40 10.07 -12.07
C ARG A 195 -2.82 11.55 -12.16
N SER A 196 -2.05 12.37 -12.87
CA SER A 196 -2.35 13.79 -13.07
C SER A 196 -3.63 14.02 -13.89
N PHE A 197 -3.88 13.17 -14.90
CA PHE A 197 -5.11 13.20 -15.68
C PHE A 197 -6.34 12.81 -14.85
N ILE A 198 -6.24 11.70 -14.09
CA ILE A 198 -7.30 11.26 -13.16
C ILE A 198 -7.62 12.36 -12.13
N ASN A 199 -6.59 13.01 -11.56
CA ASN A 199 -6.81 14.12 -10.62
C ASN A 199 -7.52 15.31 -11.28
N ALA A 200 -7.26 15.59 -12.55
CA ALA A 200 -7.99 16.61 -13.30
C ALA A 200 -9.47 16.22 -13.48
N LEU A 201 -9.77 14.97 -13.83
CA LEU A 201 -11.16 14.49 -13.92
C LEU A 201 -11.90 14.56 -12.58
N ILE A 202 -11.22 14.27 -11.47
CA ILE A 202 -11.80 14.41 -10.13
C ILE A 202 -12.18 15.87 -9.83
N LYS A 203 -11.32 16.82 -10.21
CA LYS A 203 -11.61 18.25 -10.05
C LYS A 203 -12.76 18.71 -10.97
N LEU A 204 -12.79 18.26 -12.21
CA LEU A 204 -13.88 18.54 -13.15
C LEU A 204 -15.21 17.97 -12.65
N TYR A 205 -15.23 16.76 -12.09
CA TYR A 205 -16.43 16.20 -11.48
C TYR A 205 -16.98 17.07 -10.35
N SER A 206 -16.12 17.74 -9.61
CA SER A 206 -16.52 18.64 -8.50
C SER A 206 -16.97 20.03 -8.98
N ASN A 207 -16.75 20.37 -10.24
CA ASN A 207 -17.18 21.64 -10.82
C ASN A 207 -18.61 21.55 -11.35
N ARG A 208 -19.53 22.31 -10.75
CA ARG A 208 -20.97 22.28 -11.09
C ARG A 208 -21.29 22.79 -12.51
N GLN A 209 -20.41 23.58 -13.10
CA GLN A 209 -20.58 24.15 -14.44
C GLN A 209 -20.03 23.22 -15.53
N PHE A 210 -19.30 22.14 -15.15
CA PHE A 210 -18.71 21.21 -16.11
C PHE A 210 -19.72 20.18 -16.58
N ASP A 211 -19.89 20.09 -17.90
CA ASP A 211 -20.67 19.04 -18.58
C ASP A 211 -19.74 18.17 -19.43
N PHE A 212 -19.64 16.89 -19.06
CA PHE A 212 -18.82 15.93 -19.79
C PHE A 212 -19.30 15.67 -21.23
N LYS A 213 -20.62 15.73 -21.48
CA LYS A 213 -21.16 15.59 -22.84
C LYS A 213 -20.71 16.73 -23.74
N GLN A 214 -20.68 17.94 -23.22
CA GLN A 214 -20.15 19.11 -23.95
C GLN A 214 -18.66 18.93 -24.24
N LEU A 215 -17.86 18.47 -23.27
CA LEU A 215 -16.43 18.17 -23.49
C LEU A 215 -16.27 17.18 -24.65
N MET A 216 -17.01 16.07 -24.65
CA MET A 216 -16.96 15.05 -25.70
C MET A 216 -17.38 15.60 -27.06
N ALA A 217 -18.41 16.44 -27.11
CA ALA A 217 -18.80 17.14 -28.34
C ALA A 217 -17.70 18.06 -28.86
N LYS A 218 -17.02 18.81 -27.98
CA LYS A 218 -15.89 19.67 -28.38
C LYS A 218 -14.67 18.85 -28.82
N LEU A 219 -14.40 17.69 -28.18
CA LEU A 219 -13.33 16.79 -28.56
C LEU A 219 -13.54 16.14 -29.93
N SER A 220 -14.78 15.91 -30.38
CA SER A 220 -15.05 15.38 -31.71
C SER A 220 -14.49 16.25 -32.84
N TYR A 221 -14.37 17.54 -32.64
CA TYR A 221 -13.73 18.51 -33.54
C TYR A 221 -12.26 18.77 -33.29
N GLN A 222 -11.69 18.18 -32.22
CA GLN A 222 -10.35 18.46 -31.73
C GLN A 222 -9.64 17.18 -31.27
N GLN A 223 -9.78 16.10 -32.00
CA GLN A 223 -9.32 14.75 -31.60
C GLN A 223 -7.84 14.67 -31.21
N THR A 224 -6.99 15.52 -31.83
CA THR A 224 -5.54 15.54 -31.57
C THR A 224 -5.12 16.49 -30.44
N LYS A 225 -6.08 17.17 -29.81
CA LYS A 225 -5.77 18.17 -28.77
C LYS A 225 -5.42 17.53 -27.40
N LEU A 226 -5.88 16.31 -27.12
CA LEU A 226 -5.50 15.61 -25.91
C LEU A 226 -4.04 15.14 -26.02
N VAL A 227 -3.17 15.85 -25.30
CA VAL A 227 -1.72 15.59 -25.27
C VAL A 227 -1.24 15.41 -23.84
N ASP A 228 -0.03 14.90 -23.70
CA ASP A 228 0.60 14.71 -22.40
C ASP A 228 0.88 16.04 -21.71
N CYS A 229 0.42 16.18 -20.48
CA CYS A 229 0.77 17.28 -19.59
C CYS A 229 1.60 16.77 -18.40
N THR A 230 2.44 17.63 -17.85
CA THR A 230 3.34 17.29 -16.75
C THR A 230 2.60 17.09 -15.42
N ASP A 231 1.53 17.85 -15.20
CA ASP A 231 0.80 17.86 -13.92
C ASP A 231 -0.72 18.02 -14.10
N THR A 232 -1.43 18.03 -12.99
CA THR A 232 -2.89 18.17 -12.94
C THR A 232 -3.36 19.54 -13.46
N LYS A 233 -2.59 20.60 -13.20
CA LYS A 233 -2.94 21.95 -13.65
C LYS A 233 -2.86 22.08 -15.17
N GLY A 234 -1.82 21.50 -15.77
CA GLY A 234 -1.67 21.43 -17.23
C GLY A 234 -2.86 20.74 -17.89
N TYR A 235 -3.32 19.60 -17.33
CA TYR A 235 -4.53 18.94 -17.86
C TYR A 235 -5.80 19.78 -17.68
N LEU A 236 -5.96 20.50 -16.56
CA LEU A 236 -7.12 21.39 -16.40
C LEU A 236 -7.10 22.54 -17.40
N THR A 237 -5.94 23.16 -17.64
CA THR A 237 -5.77 24.18 -18.68
C THR A 237 -6.13 23.62 -20.05
N LEU A 238 -5.64 22.42 -20.38
CA LEU A 238 -5.94 21.76 -21.64
C LEU A 238 -7.44 21.49 -21.80
N PHE A 239 -8.11 20.97 -20.76
CA PHE A 239 -9.56 20.78 -20.78
C PHE A 239 -10.32 22.10 -20.91
N GLU A 240 -9.86 23.17 -20.29
CA GLU A 240 -10.45 24.51 -20.39
C GLU A 240 -10.36 25.03 -21.84
N GLU A 241 -9.20 24.88 -22.49
CA GLU A 241 -9.01 25.26 -23.89
C GLU A 241 -9.93 24.47 -24.83
N ILE A 242 -10.02 23.17 -24.64
CA ILE A 242 -10.88 22.29 -25.45
C ILE A 242 -12.35 22.64 -25.25
N TYR A 243 -12.77 22.81 -24.00
CA TYR A 243 -14.15 23.09 -23.62
C TYR A 243 -14.65 24.42 -24.16
N ASN A 244 -13.81 25.45 -24.12
CA ASN A 244 -14.12 26.80 -24.58
C ASN A 244 -13.88 27.01 -26.07
N PHE A 245 -13.54 25.96 -26.83
CA PHE A 245 -13.31 26.09 -28.27
C PHE A 245 -14.58 26.51 -28.99
N LYS A 246 -14.48 27.60 -29.78
CA LYS A 246 -15.60 28.26 -30.50
C LYS A 246 -16.78 28.63 -29.58
N GLU A 247 -16.54 28.87 -28.29
CA GLU A 247 -17.55 29.40 -27.39
C GLU A 247 -17.68 30.92 -27.59
N ARG A 248 -18.92 31.38 -27.85
CA ARG A 248 -19.24 32.80 -28.03
C ARG A 248 -19.68 33.51 -26.74
N GLY A 249 -20.01 32.73 -25.71
CA GLY A 249 -20.45 33.19 -24.40
C GLY A 249 -19.32 33.34 -23.41
N GLU A 250 -19.67 33.32 -22.11
CA GLU A 250 -18.71 33.34 -21.03
C GLU A 250 -17.86 32.06 -21.03
N LYS A 251 -16.54 32.22 -20.98
CA LYS A 251 -15.60 31.11 -20.94
C LYS A 251 -15.52 30.54 -19.53
N LEU A 252 -15.70 29.26 -19.40
CA LEU A 252 -15.53 28.56 -18.12
C LEU A 252 -14.06 28.43 -17.75
N ARG A 253 -13.80 28.56 -16.46
CA ARG A 253 -12.50 28.26 -15.84
C ARG A 253 -12.64 27.12 -14.86
N PHE A 254 -11.65 26.22 -14.84
CA PHE A 254 -11.68 25.02 -14.02
C PHE A 254 -10.75 25.08 -12.79
N PHE A 255 -10.03 26.22 -12.63
CA PHE A 255 -9.14 26.44 -11.46
C PHE A 255 -8.98 27.95 -11.16
#